data_b7a6ae4889f01674ac8619c8c618d2d6
#
_entry.id   b7a6ae4889f01674ac8619c8c618d2d6
#
_cell.length_a   1.000
_cell.length_b   1.000
_cell.length_c   1.000
_cell.angle_alpha   90.00
_cell.angle_beta   90.00
_cell.angle_gamma   90.00
#
_symmetry.space_group_name_H-M   'P 1'
#
loop_
_entity.id
_entity.type
_entity.pdbx_description
1 polymer ?
#
loop_
_entity_poly.entity_id
_entity_poly.type
_entity_poly.pdbx_seq_one_letter_code
_entity_poly.pdbx_strand_id
1 'polypeptide(L)'
;MIQNAAVLMRITHIERHQIETDEKIDLILDKIEEHHPKLLPEQVFPTGCVWDAWAYISDLVRSAQQRIVLIDNYVDDRVLSMFTKRAEGVTATIHTRYNEQFQTDLKKHNTQYPEIEFIQLPHRNHDRFLIIDDKVYLLGASLKDMGAGLCAVTEMSIAPEVILGMVG
;
A
#
# COMPACT_ATOMS: atom_id res chain seq x y z
N MET A 1 42.89 -43.18 -10.27
CA MET A 1 42.61 -42.73 -8.87
C MET A 1 42.76 -41.22 -8.64
N ILE A 2 43.66 -40.52 -9.31
CA ILE A 2 43.89 -39.06 -9.09
C ILE A 2 42.73 -38.17 -9.58
N GLN A 3 42.01 -38.56 -10.64
CA GLN A 3 40.89 -37.80 -11.21
C GLN A 3 39.67 -37.68 -10.26
N ASN A 4 39.42 -38.71 -9.45
CA ASN A 4 38.30 -38.73 -8.50
C ASN A 4 38.52 -37.77 -7.32
N ALA A 5 39.76 -37.62 -6.86
CA ALA A 5 40.08 -36.70 -5.76
C ALA A 5 39.88 -35.22 -6.13
N ALA A 6 40.27 -34.87 -7.38
CA ALA A 6 40.07 -33.49 -7.90
C ALA A 6 38.58 -33.14 -8.08
N VAL A 7 37.78 -34.11 -8.53
CA VAL A 7 36.30 -33.93 -8.64
C VAL A 7 35.67 -33.80 -7.29
N LEU A 8 36.03 -34.61 -6.30
CA LEU A 8 35.53 -34.50 -4.93
C LEU A 8 35.89 -33.15 -4.31
N MET A 9 37.10 -32.66 -4.46
CA MET A 9 37.51 -31.32 -3.98
C MET A 9 36.68 -30.20 -4.63
N ARG A 10 36.38 -30.31 -5.90
CA ARG A 10 35.52 -29.31 -6.61
C ARG A 10 34.09 -29.35 -6.11
N ILE A 11 33.53 -30.55 -5.89
CA ILE A 11 32.19 -30.71 -5.31
C ILE A 11 32.12 -30.10 -3.93
N THR A 12 33.08 -30.41 -3.04
CA THR A 12 33.14 -29.84 -1.67
C THR A 12 33.28 -28.30 -1.70
N HIS A 13 34.02 -27.77 -2.66
CA HIS A 13 34.16 -26.31 -2.81
C HIS A 13 32.84 -25.68 -3.29
N ILE A 14 32.13 -26.29 -4.22
CA ILE A 14 30.83 -25.84 -4.72
C ILE A 14 29.79 -25.88 -3.60
N GLU A 15 29.71 -26.99 -2.86
CA GLU A 15 28.80 -27.14 -1.73
C GLU A 15 29.03 -26.07 -0.65
N ARG A 16 30.30 -25.80 -0.32
CA ARG A 16 30.64 -24.74 0.65
C ARG A 16 30.23 -23.37 0.15
N HIS A 17 30.48 -23.07 -1.12
CA HIS A 17 30.10 -21.78 -1.72
C HIS A 17 28.58 -21.62 -1.80
N GLN A 18 27.84 -22.72 -2.00
CA GLN A 18 26.39 -22.73 -2.01
C GLN A 18 25.82 -22.42 -0.60
N ILE A 19 26.36 -23.04 0.44
CA ILE A 19 26.00 -22.74 1.83
C ILE A 19 26.28 -21.27 2.17
N GLU A 20 27.46 -20.74 1.85
CA GLU A 20 27.78 -19.32 2.10
C GLU A 20 26.86 -18.35 1.31
N THR A 21 26.38 -18.76 0.16
CA THR A 21 25.46 -17.95 -0.65
C THR A 21 24.06 -17.98 -0.07
N ASP A 22 23.58 -19.14 0.37
CA ASP A 22 22.27 -19.30 1.01
C ASP A 22 22.21 -18.52 2.33
N GLU A 23 23.24 -18.57 3.17
CA GLU A 23 23.36 -17.76 4.39
C GLU A 23 23.32 -16.24 4.10
N LYS A 24 23.95 -15.79 3.02
CA LYS A 24 23.88 -14.38 2.62
C LYS A 24 22.50 -13.97 2.09
N ILE A 25 21.84 -14.87 1.38
CA ILE A 25 20.48 -14.65 0.89
C ILE A 25 19.52 -14.54 2.08
N ASP A 26 19.61 -15.45 3.06
CA ASP A 26 18.80 -15.40 4.27
C ASP A 26 19.02 -14.11 5.05
N LEU A 27 20.27 -13.68 5.21
CA LEU A 27 20.59 -12.41 5.87
C LEU A 27 20.04 -11.17 5.13
N ILE A 28 20.00 -11.22 3.79
CA ILE A 28 19.42 -10.15 2.97
C ILE A 28 17.90 -10.17 3.10
N LEU A 29 17.27 -11.32 3.09
CA LEU A 29 15.83 -11.48 3.28
C LEU A 29 15.40 -10.98 4.66
N ASP A 30 16.11 -11.35 5.73
CA ASP A 30 15.87 -10.84 7.08
C ASP A 30 15.96 -9.30 7.14
N LYS A 31 16.98 -8.71 6.50
CA LYS A 31 17.11 -7.26 6.43
C LYS A 31 16.02 -6.58 5.61
N ILE A 32 15.54 -7.23 4.57
CA ILE A 32 14.41 -6.73 3.76
C ILE A 32 13.13 -6.79 4.61
N GLU A 33 12.90 -7.86 5.35
CA GLU A 33 11.76 -7.98 6.26
C GLU A 33 11.81 -6.97 7.42
N GLU A 34 12.99 -6.69 7.98
CA GLU A 34 13.18 -5.64 8.99
C GLU A 34 12.89 -4.22 8.46
N HIS A 35 13.12 -3.97 7.16
CA HIS A 35 12.89 -2.66 6.53
C HIS A 35 11.49 -2.51 5.92
N HIS A 36 10.73 -3.60 5.79
CA HIS A 36 9.32 -3.57 5.43
C HIS A 36 8.49 -3.92 6.66
N PRO A 37 7.96 -2.92 7.38
CA PRO A 37 7.08 -3.20 8.50
C PRO A 37 5.96 -4.12 8.00
N LYS A 38 5.81 -5.28 8.64
CA LYS A 38 4.76 -6.24 8.32
C LYS A 38 3.42 -5.53 8.48
N LEU A 39 2.81 -5.18 7.36
CA LEU A 39 1.49 -4.54 7.37
C LEU A 39 0.51 -5.54 7.97
N LEU A 40 0.01 -5.23 9.15
CA LEU A 40 -0.99 -6.03 9.82
C LEU A 40 -2.32 -5.88 9.08
N PRO A 41 -3.11 -6.97 8.92
CA PRO A 41 -4.41 -6.90 8.27
C PRO A 41 -5.42 -6.05 9.05
N GLU A 42 -5.17 -5.85 10.34
CA GLU A 42 -5.99 -5.05 11.24
C GLU A 42 -5.12 -4.13 12.08
N GLN A 43 -5.49 -2.85 12.15
CA GLN A 43 -4.80 -1.86 12.95
C GLN A 43 -5.79 -0.92 13.61
N VAL A 44 -5.60 -0.67 14.90
CA VAL A 44 -6.38 0.29 15.67
C VAL A 44 -5.49 1.46 16.09
N PHE A 45 -5.93 2.66 15.84
CA PHE A 45 -5.24 3.91 16.20
C PHE A 45 -6.00 4.63 17.31
N PRO A 46 -5.41 4.80 18.49
CA PRO A 46 -5.95 5.65 19.54
C PRO A 46 -6.09 7.10 19.08
N THR A 47 -6.93 7.86 19.78
CA THR A 47 -7.07 9.31 19.56
C THR A 47 -5.70 10.01 19.67
N GLY A 48 -5.37 10.84 18.68
CA GLY A 48 -4.12 11.60 18.62
C GLY A 48 -2.94 10.89 17.94
N CYS A 49 -3.10 9.64 17.48
CA CYS A 49 -2.07 8.89 16.75
C CYS A 49 -2.07 9.20 15.24
N VAL A 50 -2.13 10.48 14.88
CA VAL A 50 -2.22 10.93 13.48
C VAL A 50 -1.01 10.50 12.65
N TRP A 51 0.19 10.61 13.22
CA TRP A 51 1.42 10.23 12.51
C TRP A 51 1.48 8.73 12.24
N ASP A 52 1.17 7.89 13.23
CA ASP A 52 1.22 6.42 13.07
C ASP A 52 0.19 5.95 12.05
N ALA A 53 -1.02 6.51 12.09
CA ALA A 53 -2.06 6.23 11.11
C ALA A 53 -1.62 6.66 9.69
N TRP A 54 -1.02 7.85 9.57
CA TRP A 54 -0.50 8.34 8.29
C TRP A 54 0.65 7.49 7.76
N ALA A 55 1.57 7.05 8.62
CA ALA A 55 2.68 6.16 8.26
C ALA A 55 2.15 4.82 7.76
N TYR A 56 1.22 4.20 8.48
CA TYR A 56 0.58 2.95 8.10
C TYR A 56 -0.10 3.02 6.73
N ILE A 57 -0.94 4.04 6.49
CA ILE A 57 -1.59 4.23 5.19
C ILE A 57 -0.55 4.50 4.09
N SER A 58 0.49 5.27 4.39
CA SER A 58 1.58 5.51 3.44
C SER A 58 2.31 4.24 3.03
N ASP A 59 2.47 3.29 3.96
CA ASP A 59 3.08 2.00 3.69
C ASP A 59 2.15 1.09 2.87
N LEU A 60 0.82 1.13 3.12
CA LEU A 60 -0.17 0.50 2.24
C LEU A 60 -0.08 1.05 0.81
N VAL A 61 0.00 2.38 0.65
CA VAL A 61 0.14 3.02 -0.67
C VAL A 61 1.43 2.59 -1.37
N ARG A 62 2.55 2.51 -0.64
CA ARG A 62 3.85 2.04 -1.19
C ARG A 62 3.84 0.57 -1.57
N SER A 63 3.03 -0.26 -0.90
CA SER A 63 2.95 -1.69 -1.18
C SER A 63 2.21 -2.02 -2.48
N ALA A 64 1.44 -1.08 -3.03
CA ALA A 64 0.69 -1.26 -4.27
C ALA A 64 1.62 -1.58 -5.44
N GLN A 65 1.23 -2.57 -6.25
CA GLN A 65 1.94 -3.02 -7.45
C GLN A 65 1.20 -2.69 -8.75
N GLN A 66 -0.12 -2.54 -8.70
CA GLN A 66 -0.97 -2.36 -9.88
C GLN A 66 -1.89 -1.16 -9.73
N ARG A 67 -2.68 -1.09 -8.65
CA ARG A 67 -3.72 -0.07 -8.49
C ARG A 67 -3.97 0.32 -7.05
N ILE A 68 -4.42 1.57 -6.89
CA ILE A 68 -4.96 2.10 -5.65
C ILE A 68 -6.33 2.70 -5.96
N VAL A 69 -7.36 2.32 -5.22
CA VAL A 69 -8.67 2.96 -5.32
C VAL A 69 -9.12 3.40 -3.93
N LEU A 70 -9.44 4.67 -3.78
CA LEU A 70 -10.04 5.21 -2.56
C LEU A 70 -11.50 5.52 -2.80
N ILE A 71 -12.34 5.09 -1.88
CA ILE A 71 -13.77 5.44 -1.81
C ILE A 71 -13.99 6.15 -0.50
N ASP A 72 -14.05 7.48 -0.54
CA ASP A 72 -14.21 8.33 0.64
C ASP A 72 -15.00 9.58 0.27
N ASN A 73 -16.05 9.90 1.02
CA ASN A 73 -16.88 11.08 0.73
C ASN A 73 -16.13 12.41 0.82
N TYR A 74 -15.06 12.47 1.62
CA TYR A 74 -14.36 13.71 1.94
C TYR A 74 -12.85 13.54 1.85
N VAL A 75 -12.28 14.11 0.80
CA VAL A 75 -10.83 14.11 0.56
C VAL A 75 -10.30 15.53 0.43
N ASP A 76 -9.01 15.71 0.67
CA ASP A 76 -8.28 16.94 0.45
C ASP A 76 -6.85 16.67 -0.08
N ASP A 77 -6.01 17.69 -0.12
CA ASP A 77 -4.63 17.64 -0.61
C ASP A 77 -3.73 16.69 0.16
N ARG A 78 -4.06 16.36 1.44
CA ARG A 78 -3.32 15.37 2.24
C ARG A 78 -3.41 13.98 1.61
N VAL A 79 -4.56 13.62 1.03
CA VAL A 79 -4.74 12.36 0.32
C VAL A 79 -3.88 12.33 -0.96
N LEU A 80 -3.83 13.43 -1.71
CA LEU A 80 -2.96 13.54 -2.89
C LEU A 80 -1.49 13.35 -2.50
N SER A 81 -1.06 13.97 -1.40
CA SER A 81 0.30 13.83 -0.86
C SER A 81 0.64 12.39 -0.44
N MET A 82 -0.33 11.63 0.08
CA MET A 82 -0.15 10.19 0.35
C MET A 82 0.01 9.40 -0.94
N PHE A 83 -0.82 9.68 -1.93
CA PHE A 83 -0.85 8.93 -3.19
C PHE A 83 0.35 9.21 -4.10
N THR A 84 1.07 10.32 -3.91
CA THR A 84 2.35 10.55 -4.58
C THR A 84 3.43 9.52 -4.21
N LYS A 85 3.23 8.78 -3.10
CA LYS A 85 4.20 7.76 -2.62
C LYS A 85 4.07 6.42 -3.31
N ARG A 86 3.06 6.24 -4.18
CA ARG A 86 2.90 5.01 -4.95
C ARG A 86 4.08 4.78 -5.90
N ALA A 87 4.35 3.53 -6.19
CA ALA A 87 5.38 3.16 -7.15
C ALA A 87 5.01 3.64 -8.57
N GLU A 88 6.02 3.81 -9.41
CA GLU A 88 5.84 4.12 -10.82
C GLU A 88 5.02 3.02 -11.52
N GLY A 89 4.07 3.43 -12.38
CA GLY A 89 3.18 2.51 -13.09
C GLY A 89 1.94 2.08 -12.31
N VAL A 90 1.85 2.35 -11.01
CA VAL A 90 0.65 2.08 -10.21
C VAL A 90 -0.42 3.13 -10.52
N THR A 91 -1.59 2.67 -10.96
CA THR A 91 -2.75 3.54 -11.20
C THR A 91 -3.40 3.98 -9.89
N ALA A 92 -4.02 5.16 -9.88
CA ALA A 92 -4.73 5.65 -8.71
C ALA A 92 -6.06 6.30 -9.11
N THR A 93 -7.14 5.92 -8.41
CA THR A 93 -8.49 6.44 -8.63
C THR A 93 -9.08 6.86 -7.27
N ILE A 94 -9.71 8.02 -7.22
CA ILE A 94 -10.41 8.52 -6.03
C ILE A 94 -11.89 8.72 -6.36
N HIS A 95 -12.72 7.92 -5.72
CA HIS A 95 -14.17 8.09 -5.71
C HIS A 95 -14.55 8.97 -4.51
N THR A 96 -14.97 10.19 -4.78
CA THR A 96 -15.33 11.15 -3.71
C THR A 96 -16.45 12.07 -4.16
N ARG A 97 -17.02 12.81 -3.22
CA ARG A 97 -17.98 13.85 -3.55
C ARG A 97 -17.28 15.06 -4.18
N TYR A 98 -18.00 15.75 -5.05
CA TYR A 98 -17.46 16.96 -5.66
C TYR A 98 -17.07 18.00 -4.59
N ASN A 99 -15.87 18.52 -4.73
CA ASN A 99 -15.34 19.63 -3.93
C ASN A 99 -14.44 20.49 -4.82
N GLU A 100 -14.75 21.75 -4.97
CA GLU A 100 -14.05 22.68 -5.89
C GLU A 100 -12.56 22.85 -5.51
N GLN A 101 -12.26 22.96 -4.23
CA GLN A 101 -10.88 23.08 -3.76
C GLN A 101 -10.09 21.81 -4.09
N PHE A 102 -10.65 20.65 -3.82
CA PHE A 102 -10.01 19.38 -4.14
C PHE A 102 -9.76 19.23 -5.65
N GLN A 103 -10.72 19.62 -6.51
CA GLN A 103 -10.54 19.58 -7.97
C GLN A 103 -9.39 20.49 -8.43
N THR A 104 -9.26 21.67 -7.80
CA THR A 104 -8.17 22.60 -8.08
C THR A 104 -6.81 21.99 -7.69
N ASP A 105 -6.72 21.37 -6.53
CA ASP A 105 -5.48 20.76 -6.03
C ASP A 105 -5.13 19.49 -6.80
N LEU A 106 -6.12 18.67 -7.16
CA LEU A 106 -5.95 17.50 -8.02
C LEU A 106 -5.39 17.90 -9.40
N LYS A 107 -5.92 18.95 -10.00
CA LYS A 107 -5.42 19.47 -11.28
C LYS A 107 -3.95 19.90 -11.16
N LYS A 108 -3.57 20.61 -10.09
CA LYS A 108 -2.17 20.98 -9.85
C LYS A 108 -1.30 19.74 -9.65
N HIS A 109 -1.76 18.77 -8.86
CA HIS A 109 -1.06 17.52 -8.63
C HIS A 109 -0.77 16.81 -9.96
N ASN A 110 -1.79 16.63 -10.80
CA ASN A 110 -1.70 15.89 -12.06
C ASN A 110 -0.86 16.62 -13.15
N THR A 111 -0.48 17.88 -12.93
CA THR A 111 0.51 18.55 -13.80
C THR A 111 1.96 18.15 -13.49
N GLN A 112 2.23 17.63 -12.30
CA GLN A 112 3.58 17.36 -11.82
C GLN A 112 3.84 15.87 -11.55
N TYR A 113 2.81 15.12 -11.16
CA TYR A 113 2.89 13.72 -10.76
C TYR A 113 2.02 12.84 -11.68
N PRO A 114 2.23 11.52 -11.66
CA PRO A 114 1.35 10.60 -12.37
C PRO A 114 -0.11 10.85 -12.01
N GLU A 115 -0.97 10.78 -13.01
CA GLU A 115 -2.39 11.11 -12.89
C GLU A 115 -3.09 10.30 -11.79
N ILE A 116 -3.92 11.00 -11.03
CA ILE A 116 -4.94 10.41 -10.15
C ILE A 116 -6.28 10.68 -10.81
N GLU A 117 -7.02 9.63 -11.10
CA GLU A 117 -8.36 9.73 -11.67
C GLU A 117 -9.37 10.13 -10.59
N PHE A 118 -10.28 11.05 -10.93
CA PHE A 118 -11.41 11.43 -10.09
C PHE A 118 -12.70 10.85 -10.62
N ILE A 119 -13.46 10.19 -9.74
CA ILE A 119 -14.81 9.73 -10.03
C ILE A 119 -15.75 10.30 -8.96
N GLN A 120 -16.78 11.01 -9.43
CA GLN A 120 -17.74 11.62 -8.52
C GLN A 120 -18.69 10.56 -7.96
N LEU A 121 -18.77 10.47 -6.63
CA LEU A 121 -19.77 9.62 -5.96
C LEU A 121 -21.18 10.19 -6.17
N PRO A 122 -22.13 9.39 -6.68
CA PRO A 122 -23.51 9.83 -6.89
C PRO A 122 -24.23 10.07 -5.55
N HIS A 123 -23.88 9.30 -4.54
CA HIS A 123 -24.48 9.33 -3.20
C HIS A 123 -23.42 9.37 -2.09
N ARG A 124 -23.82 9.71 -0.88
CA ARG A 124 -22.98 9.62 0.31
C ARG A 124 -22.92 8.15 0.77
N ASN A 125 -21.71 7.62 0.86
CA ASN A 125 -21.46 6.32 1.46
C ASN A 125 -21.30 6.43 2.98
N HIS A 126 -21.71 5.42 3.73
CA HIS A 126 -21.44 5.36 5.18
C HIS A 126 -19.99 4.94 5.43
N ASP A 127 -19.57 3.89 4.77
CA ASP A 127 -18.24 3.32 4.92
C ASP A 127 -17.27 3.89 3.88
N ARG A 128 -16.00 3.78 4.20
CA ARG A 128 -14.89 4.21 3.35
C ARG A 128 -13.99 3.02 3.11
N PHE A 129 -13.48 2.92 1.89
CA PHE A 129 -12.66 1.80 1.49
C PHE A 129 -11.39 2.28 0.80
N LEU A 130 -10.29 1.62 1.12
CA LEU A 130 -9.04 1.72 0.39
C LEU A 130 -8.77 0.36 -0.25
N ILE A 131 -8.63 0.33 -1.55
CA ILE A 131 -8.30 -0.87 -2.31
C ILE A 131 -6.85 -0.74 -2.74
N ILE A 132 -6.04 -1.73 -2.39
CA ILE A 132 -4.65 -1.87 -2.80
C ILE A 132 -4.54 -3.18 -3.56
N ASP A 133 -4.36 -3.10 -4.87
CA ASP A 133 -4.36 -4.27 -5.78
C ASP A 133 -5.65 -5.10 -5.63
N ASP A 134 -5.55 -6.29 -5.04
CA ASP A 134 -6.67 -7.21 -4.81
C ASP A 134 -7.18 -7.21 -3.36
N LYS A 135 -6.64 -6.31 -2.51
CA LYS A 135 -7.01 -6.20 -1.10
C LYS A 135 -7.93 -5.02 -0.85
N VAL A 136 -8.95 -5.24 -0.06
CA VAL A 136 -9.91 -4.22 0.36
C VAL A 136 -9.71 -3.92 1.84
N TYR A 137 -9.50 -2.65 2.17
CA TYR A 137 -9.40 -2.16 3.55
C TYR A 137 -10.61 -1.30 3.89
N LEU A 138 -11.33 -1.66 4.94
CA LEU A 138 -12.35 -0.81 5.56
C LEU A 138 -11.66 0.24 6.42
N LEU A 139 -12.01 1.50 6.22
CA LEU A 139 -11.47 2.64 6.96
C LEU A 139 -12.49 3.18 7.96
N GLY A 140 -12.16 3.13 9.24
CA GLY A 140 -13.01 3.63 10.32
C GLY A 140 -13.14 5.17 10.39
N ALA A 141 -12.29 5.89 9.66
CA ALA A 141 -12.33 7.35 9.52
C ALA A 141 -12.03 7.76 8.07
N SER A 142 -12.35 9.01 7.70
CA SER A 142 -11.86 9.58 6.44
C SER A 142 -10.34 9.53 6.39
N LEU A 143 -9.78 9.22 5.23
CA LEU A 143 -8.34 9.05 5.08
C LEU A 143 -7.56 10.30 5.55
N LYS A 144 -8.09 11.47 5.26
CA LYS A 144 -7.51 12.75 5.68
C LYS A 144 -7.50 12.98 7.20
N ASP A 145 -8.40 12.31 7.94
CA ASP A 145 -8.61 12.49 9.38
C ASP A 145 -8.19 11.26 10.21
N MET A 146 -7.52 10.29 9.59
CA MET A 146 -7.04 9.09 10.27
C MET A 146 -6.17 9.41 11.49
N GLY A 147 -6.48 8.75 12.62
CA GLY A 147 -5.74 8.92 13.88
C GLY A 147 -6.09 10.18 14.66
N ALA A 148 -6.91 11.09 14.12
CA ALA A 148 -7.40 12.24 14.89
C ALA A 148 -8.30 11.81 16.04
N GLY A 149 -9.17 10.83 15.81
CA GLY A 149 -9.97 10.11 16.79
C GLY A 149 -9.63 8.63 16.79
N LEU A 150 -10.18 7.88 17.76
CA LEU A 150 -10.11 6.42 17.75
C LEU A 150 -10.67 5.89 16.43
N CYS A 151 -9.87 5.16 15.68
CA CYS A 151 -10.27 4.57 14.41
C CYS A 151 -9.53 3.25 14.15
N ALA A 152 -10.06 2.47 13.23
CA ALA A 152 -9.46 1.20 12.82
C ALA A 152 -9.33 1.13 11.30
N VAL A 153 -8.41 0.32 10.84
CA VAL A 153 -8.29 -0.15 9.46
C VAL A 153 -8.33 -1.66 9.50
N THR A 154 -9.18 -2.28 8.68
CA THR A 154 -9.36 -3.74 8.65
C THR A 154 -9.33 -4.23 7.22
N GLU A 155 -8.46 -5.20 6.91
CA GLU A 155 -8.47 -5.91 5.64
C GLU A 155 -9.69 -6.83 5.59
N MET A 156 -10.51 -6.68 4.56
CA MET A 156 -11.72 -7.46 4.36
C MET A 156 -11.46 -8.65 3.43
N SER A 157 -12.04 -9.79 3.76
CA SER A 157 -12.03 -10.98 2.89
C SER A 157 -13.08 -10.89 1.78
N ILE A 158 -13.05 -9.81 1.00
CA ILE A 158 -13.98 -9.54 -0.10
C ILE A 158 -13.20 -9.10 -1.34
N ALA A 159 -13.65 -9.52 -2.52
CA ALA A 159 -13.01 -9.09 -3.76
C ALA A 159 -13.32 -7.60 -4.04
N PRO A 160 -12.34 -6.83 -4.55
CA PRO A 160 -12.52 -5.41 -4.90
C PRO A 160 -13.71 -5.15 -5.82
N GLU A 161 -13.98 -6.05 -6.75
CA GLU A 161 -15.04 -5.93 -7.76
C GLU A 161 -16.43 -5.88 -7.13
N VAL A 162 -16.61 -6.50 -5.96
CA VAL A 162 -17.88 -6.44 -5.20
C VAL A 162 -18.13 -5.01 -4.72
N ILE A 163 -17.11 -4.35 -4.16
CA ILE A 163 -17.23 -2.95 -3.71
C ILE A 163 -17.38 -2.02 -4.91
N LEU A 164 -16.54 -2.18 -5.94
CA LEU A 164 -16.55 -1.32 -7.12
C LEU A 164 -17.87 -1.41 -7.89
N GLY A 165 -18.48 -2.58 -7.95
CA GLY A 165 -19.79 -2.78 -8.57
C GLY A 165 -20.97 -2.13 -7.82
N MET A 166 -20.77 -1.74 -6.55
CA MET A 166 -21.81 -1.10 -5.71
C MET A 166 -21.66 0.43 -5.65
N VAL A 167 -20.53 0.99 -6.04
CA VAL A 167 -20.20 2.41 -5.88
C VAL A 167 -20.64 3.26 -7.08
N GLY A 168 -20.89 2.63 -8.23
CA GLY A 168 -21.21 3.28 -9.51
C GLY A 168 -22.66 3.69 -9.67
#